data_ddb90ab407f12670a8a493ad6848ce99
#
_entry.id   ddb90ab407f12670a8a493ad6848ce99
#
_cell.length_a   1.000
_cell.length_b   1.000
_cell.length_c   1.000
_cell.angle_alpha   90.00
_cell.angle_beta   90.00
_cell.angle_gamma   90.00
#
_symmetry.space_group_name_H-M   'P 1'
#
loop_
_entity.id
_entity.type
_entity.pdbx_description
1 polymer ?
#
loop_
_entity_poly.entity_id
_entity_poly.type
_entity_poly.pdbx_seq_one_letter_code
_entity_poly.pdbx_strand_id
1 'polypeptide(L)'
;YNLGYCYKTGEGVEKDPKKAAMWCEKAAEQGIAVAQNSIGYCYDTGFGVEKDTSKAVFWYRKAAEQGNVGAQYKLGKCYYYGKGTEKDNEEAVKWFRKAAEQGDADAQYKLGLFYENGYGVAQNKEEAVKWYRKSAEQGCARAQCRLGWFYKNGYGVTQNKEEAVKWYRKSAEQGVAAAQYTLGSCYECGDGVALSKAAAAEWYRKAADQGDVDAQYKLGLFYENGYGVAQ
;
A
#
# COMPACT_ATOMS: atom_id res chain seq x y z
N TYR A 1 -21.13 11.43 -16.51
CA TYR A 1 -20.06 11.24 -15.52
C TYR A 1 -19.65 12.57 -14.87
N ASN A 2 -19.30 13.61 -15.63
CA ASN A 2 -18.82 14.89 -15.08
C ASN A 2 -19.79 15.53 -14.08
N LEU A 3 -21.10 15.50 -14.35
CA LEU A 3 -22.11 16.02 -13.42
C LEU A 3 -22.13 15.24 -12.10
N GLY A 4 -21.95 13.92 -12.15
CA GLY A 4 -21.80 13.11 -10.94
C GLY A 4 -20.56 13.49 -10.12
N TYR A 5 -19.45 13.81 -10.80
CA TYR A 5 -18.25 14.33 -10.16
C TYR A 5 -18.49 15.69 -9.49
N CYS A 6 -19.17 16.62 -10.16
CA CYS A 6 -19.54 17.92 -9.59
C CYS A 6 -20.37 17.76 -8.30
N TYR A 7 -21.39 16.88 -8.29
CA TYR A 7 -22.16 16.61 -7.06
C TYR A 7 -21.34 15.93 -5.96
N LYS A 8 -20.30 15.16 -6.29
CA LYS A 8 -19.39 14.56 -5.32
C LYS A 8 -18.46 15.58 -4.67
N THR A 9 -17.92 16.53 -5.46
CA THR A 9 -16.91 17.50 -4.99
C THR A 9 -17.53 18.80 -4.51
N GLY A 10 -18.69 19.17 -5.03
CA GLY A 10 -19.33 20.48 -4.81
C GLY A 10 -18.85 21.55 -5.78
N GLU A 11 -18.23 21.17 -6.90
CA GLU A 11 -17.81 22.10 -7.94
C GLU A 11 -18.98 22.61 -8.76
N GLY A 12 -19.34 23.86 -8.57
CA GLY A 12 -20.44 24.54 -9.29
C GLY A 12 -21.86 24.12 -8.86
N VAL A 13 -21.98 23.16 -7.91
CA VAL A 13 -23.26 22.69 -7.36
C VAL A 13 -23.07 22.32 -5.89
N GLU A 14 -24.14 22.32 -5.10
CA GLU A 14 -24.10 21.80 -3.75
C GLU A 14 -23.82 20.28 -3.74
N LYS A 15 -22.99 19.85 -2.80
CA LYS A 15 -22.66 18.41 -2.64
C LYS A 15 -23.91 17.60 -2.38
N ASP A 16 -24.14 16.59 -3.20
CA ASP A 16 -25.26 15.67 -3.08
C ASP A 16 -24.79 14.25 -3.42
N PRO A 17 -24.46 13.43 -2.42
CA PRO A 17 -23.99 12.05 -2.64
C PRO A 17 -24.96 11.19 -3.43
N LYS A 18 -26.28 11.37 -3.23
CA LYS A 18 -27.31 10.58 -3.95
C LYS A 18 -27.33 10.95 -5.44
N LYS A 19 -27.31 12.24 -5.77
CA LYS A 19 -27.23 12.67 -7.16
C LYS A 19 -25.89 12.28 -7.78
N ALA A 20 -24.78 12.35 -7.03
CA ALA A 20 -23.48 11.90 -7.50
C ALA A 20 -23.52 10.43 -7.92
N ALA A 21 -24.02 9.55 -7.07
CA ALA A 21 -24.15 8.12 -7.36
C ALA A 21 -25.09 7.85 -8.55
N MET A 22 -26.26 8.48 -8.59
CA MET A 22 -27.23 8.36 -9.68
C MET A 22 -26.62 8.72 -11.05
N TRP A 23 -25.90 9.83 -11.14
CA TRP A 23 -25.26 10.25 -12.41
C TRP A 23 -24.07 9.35 -12.78
N CYS A 24 -23.32 8.83 -11.78
CA CYS A 24 -22.29 7.83 -12.03
C CYS A 24 -22.90 6.53 -12.56
N GLU A 25 -24.04 6.08 -12.01
CA GLU A 25 -24.70 4.85 -12.43
C GLU A 25 -25.22 4.97 -13.87
N LYS A 26 -25.92 6.05 -14.22
CA LYS A 26 -26.37 6.31 -15.59
C LYS A 26 -25.21 6.31 -16.60
N ALA A 27 -24.06 6.86 -16.23
CA ALA A 27 -22.87 6.84 -17.09
C ALA A 27 -22.22 5.44 -17.15
N ALA A 28 -22.25 4.68 -16.06
CA ALA A 28 -21.74 3.31 -15.98
C ALA A 28 -22.56 2.34 -16.84
N GLU A 29 -23.89 2.52 -16.87
CA GLU A 29 -24.81 1.76 -17.74
C GLU A 29 -24.51 1.98 -19.23
N GLN A 30 -23.99 3.16 -19.60
CA GLN A 30 -23.52 3.46 -20.94
C GLN A 30 -22.13 2.89 -21.26
N GLY A 31 -21.55 2.09 -20.37
CA GLY A 31 -20.26 1.43 -20.61
C GLY A 31 -19.02 2.23 -20.23
N ILE A 32 -19.14 3.43 -19.66
CA ILE A 32 -17.98 4.28 -19.34
C ILE A 32 -17.20 3.67 -18.15
N ALA A 33 -16.00 3.15 -18.40
CA ALA A 33 -15.20 2.42 -17.42
C ALA A 33 -14.89 3.22 -16.15
N VAL A 34 -14.59 4.52 -16.28
CA VAL A 34 -14.34 5.39 -15.12
C VAL A 34 -15.60 5.57 -14.27
N ALA A 35 -16.78 5.66 -14.90
CA ALA A 35 -18.07 5.74 -14.20
C ALA A 35 -18.40 4.40 -13.51
N GLN A 36 -18.13 3.27 -14.17
CA GLN A 36 -18.28 1.94 -13.58
C GLN A 36 -17.40 1.74 -12.33
N ASN A 37 -16.12 2.15 -12.38
CA ASN A 37 -15.26 2.15 -11.20
C ASN A 37 -15.80 3.09 -10.10
N SER A 38 -16.36 4.24 -10.46
CA SER A 38 -16.90 5.21 -9.51
C SER A 38 -18.17 4.72 -8.82
N ILE A 39 -19.12 4.15 -9.56
CA ILE A 39 -20.32 3.58 -8.96
C ILE A 39 -20.01 2.31 -8.16
N GLY A 40 -19.04 1.50 -8.60
CA GLY A 40 -18.50 0.41 -7.81
C GLY A 40 -18.00 0.87 -6.43
N TYR A 41 -17.27 1.99 -6.37
CA TYR A 41 -16.85 2.62 -5.12
C TYR A 41 -18.04 3.11 -4.28
N CYS A 42 -19.07 3.69 -4.89
CA CYS A 42 -20.28 4.10 -4.18
C CYS A 42 -20.95 2.91 -3.48
N TYR A 43 -21.15 1.80 -4.18
CA TYR A 43 -21.70 0.58 -3.59
C TYR A 43 -20.78 -0.07 -2.54
N ASP A 44 -19.45 -0.01 -2.72
CA ASP A 44 -18.48 -0.54 -1.76
C ASP A 44 -18.48 0.22 -0.43
N THR A 45 -18.70 1.53 -0.46
CA THR A 45 -18.64 2.41 0.71
C THR A 45 -20.00 2.82 1.27
N GLY A 46 -21.07 2.73 0.48
CA GLY A 46 -22.37 3.28 0.80
C GLY A 46 -22.49 4.78 0.48
N PHE A 47 -21.64 5.32 -0.39
CA PHE A 47 -21.66 6.73 -0.73
C PHE A 47 -22.81 7.04 -1.70
N GLY A 48 -23.86 7.67 -1.19
CA GLY A 48 -25.04 8.08 -1.97
C GLY A 48 -25.98 6.94 -2.37
N VAL A 49 -25.64 5.70 -2.05
CA VAL A 49 -26.44 4.48 -2.26
C VAL A 49 -26.34 3.58 -1.03
N GLU A 50 -27.26 2.65 -0.89
CA GLU A 50 -27.09 1.59 0.09
C GLU A 50 -25.86 0.74 -0.23
N LYS A 51 -25.09 0.39 0.80
CA LYS A 51 -23.87 -0.38 0.64
C LYS A 51 -24.20 -1.80 0.15
N ASP A 52 -23.63 -2.18 -0.99
CA ASP A 52 -23.78 -3.49 -1.60
C ASP A 52 -22.44 -3.93 -2.23
N THR A 53 -21.74 -4.78 -1.52
CA THR A 53 -20.40 -5.21 -1.97
C THR A 53 -20.45 -6.13 -3.19
N SER A 54 -21.55 -6.84 -3.42
CA SER A 54 -21.73 -7.69 -4.62
C SER A 54 -21.96 -6.83 -5.87
N LYS A 55 -22.77 -5.76 -5.75
CA LYS A 55 -22.89 -4.75 -6.81
C LYS A 55 -21.58 -4.01 -7.07
N ALA A 56 -20.81 -3.73 -6.01
CA ALA A 56 -19.48 -3.13 -6.17
C ALA A 56 -18.57 -4.01 -7.02
N VAL A 57 -18.50 -5.33 -6.73
CA VAL A 57 -17.71 -6.29 -7.50
C VAL A 57 -18.17 -6.36 -8.95
N PHE A 58 -19.49 -6.39 -9.20
CA PHE A 58 -20.05 -6.37 -10.55
C PHE A 58 -19.54 -5.17 -11.37
N TRP A 59 -19.62 -3.97 -10.80
CA TRP A 59 -19.20 -2.76 -11.49
C TRP A 59 -17.67 -2.66 -11.63
N TYR A 60 -16.92 -3.06 -10.59
CA TYR A 60 -15.45 -3.12 -10.68
C TYR A 60 -15.00 -4.09 -11.77
N ARG A 61 -15.66 -5.25 -11.91
CA ARG A 61 -15.33 -6.21 -12.97
C ARG A 61 -15.54 -5.61 -14.34
N LYS A 62 -16.69 -4.99 -14.60
CA LYS A 62 -16.96 -4.32 -15.88
C LYS A 62 -15.90 -3.26 -16.23
N ALA A 63 -15.51 -2.43 -15.27
CA ALA A 63 -14.47 -1.43 -15.48
C ALA A 63 -13.08 -2.06 -15.67
N ALA A 64 -12.76 -3.11 -14.90
CA ALA A 64 -11.47 -3.80 -14.94
C ALA A 64 -11.25 -4.53 -16.27
N GLU A 65 -12.29 -5.14 -16.83
CA GLU A 65 -12.28 -5.79 -18.14
C GLU A 65 -12.01 -4.80 -19.28
N GLN A 66 -12.41 -3.54 -19.11
CA GLN A 66 -12.07 -2.44 -20.02
C GLN A 66 -10.68 -1.82 -19.76
N GLY A 67 -9.88 -2.41 -18.88
CA GLY A 67 -8.51 -1.95 -18.60
C GLY A 67 -8.40 -0.86 -17.53
N ASN A 68 -9.49 -0.47 -16.84
CA ASN A 68 -9.41 0.54 -15.78
C ASN A 68 -8.52 0.05 -14.62
N VAL A 69 -7.36 0.69 -14.46
CA VAL A 69 -6.32 0.28 -13.50
C VAL A 69 -6.82 0.27 -12.06
N GLY A 70 -7.52 1.34 -11.65
CA GLY A 70 -8.09 1.45 -10.30
C GLY A 70 -9.14 0.36 -10.01
N ALA A 71 -9.96 0.00 -11.01
CA ALA A 71 -10.93 -1.08 -10.88
C ALA A 71 -10.26 -2.45 -10.80
N GLN A 72 -9.21 -2.70 -11.60
CA GLN A 72 -8.41 -3.94 -11.51
C GLN A 72 -7.81 -4.13 -10.13
N TYR A 73 -7.20 -3.09 -9.56
CA TYR A 73 -6.68 -3.13 -8.18
C TYR A 73 -7.79 -3.41 -7.16
N LYS A 74 -8.92 -2.72 -7.25
CA LYS A 74 -10.06 -2.92 -6.32
C LYS A 74 -10.67 -4.31 -6.45
N LEU A 75 -10.83 -4.81 -7.67
CA LEU A 75 -11.33 -6.17 -7.91
C LEU A 75 -10.38 -7.22 -7.34
N GLY A 76 -9.06 -7.06 -7.52
CA GLY A 76 -8.05 -7.89 -6.87
C GLY A 76 -8.19 -7.90 -5.35
N LYS A 77 -8.47 -6.74 -4.72
CA LYS A 77 -8.76 -6.66 -3.28
C LYS A 77 -10.05 -7.39 -2.90
N CYS A 78 -11.10 -7.29 -3.70
CA CYS A 78 -12.36 -7.99 -3.44
C CYS A 78 -12.13 -9.50 -3.38
N TYR A 79 -11.42 -10.07 -4.33
CA TYR A 79 -11.07 -11.49 -4.32
C TYR A 79 -10.15 -11.88 -3.16
N TYR A 80 -9.14 -11.05 -2.85
CA TYR A 80 -8.20 -11.34 -1.76
C TYR A 80 -8.89 -11.40 -0.39
N TYR A 81 -9.83 -10.48 -0.13
CA TYR A 81 -10.53 -10.40 1.16
C TYR A 81 -11.86 -11.18 1.17
N GLY A 82 -12.34 -11.68 0.05
CA GLY A 82 -13.68 -12.28 -0.06
C GLY A 82 -14.81 -11.26 0.12
N LYS A 83 -14.61 -10.01 -0.34
CA LYS A 83 -15.56 -8.92 -0.14
C LYS A 83 -16.49 -8.79 -1.36
N GLY A 84 -17.75 -9.15 -1.19
CA GLY A 84 -18.75 -9.17 -2.27
C GLY A 84 -18.56 -10.30 -3.29
N THR A 85 -17.62 -11.20 -3.04
CA THR A 85 -17.34 -12.42 -3.80
C THR A 85 -16.68 -13.44 -2.89
N GLU A 86 -16.58 -14.68 -3.29
CA GLU A 86 -15.76 -15.67 -2.60
C GLU A 86 -14.27 -15.26 -2.65
N LYS A 87 -13.55 -15.64 -1.58
CA LYS A 87 -12.11 -15.40 -1.52
C LYS A 87 -11.40 -16.29 -2.54
N ASP A 88 -10.63 -15.67 -3.43
CA ASP A 88 -9.85 -16.35 -4.46
C ASP A 88 -8.52 -15.63 -4.68
N ASN A 89 -7.44 -16.24 -4.18
CA ASN A 89 -6.11 -15.65 -4.30
C ASN A 89 -5.55 -15.72 -5.74
N GLU A 90 -5.94 -16.70 -6.53
CA GLU A 90 -5.50 -16.82 -7.93
C GLU A 90 -6.13 -15.72 -8.78
N GLU A 91 -7.44 -15.49 -8.62
CA GLU A 91 -8.11 -14.37 -9.27
C GLU A 91 -7.55 -13.02 -8.77
N ALA A 92 -7.28 -12.88 -7.47
CA ALA A 92 -6.67 -11.68 -6.93
C ALA A 92 -5.32 -11.36 -7.60
N VAL A 93 -4.45 -12.37 -7.77
CA VAL A 93 -3.16 -12.23 -8.47
C VAL A 93 -3.36 -11.78 -9.92
N LYS A 94 -4.27 -12.39 -10.65
CA LYS A 94 -4.53 -12.02 -12.05
C LYS A 94 -4.88 -10.54 -12.19
N TRP A 95 -5.74 -10.04 -11.31
CA TRP A 95 -6.16 -8.64 -11.35
C TRP A 95 -5.09 -7.68 -10.83
N PHE A 96 -4.37 -8.04 -9.74
CA PHE A 96 -3.23 -7.24 -9.29
C PHE A 96 -2.13 -7.18 -10.35
N ARG A 97 -1.86 -8.26 -11.06
CA ARG A 97 -0.87 -8.28 -12.15
C ARG A 97 -1.24 -7.33 -13.26
N LYS A 98 -2.49 -7.35 -13.73
CA LYS A 98 -2.98 -6.42 -14.77
C LYS A 98 -2.80 -4.96 -14.35
N ALA A 99 -3.13 -4.61 -13.10
CA ALA A 99 -2.94 -3.25 -12.60
C ALA A 99 -1.45 -2.91 -12.43
N ALA A 100 -0.64 -3.85 -11.92
CA ALA A 100 0.79 -3.66 -11.70
C ALA A 100 1.58 -3.47 -13.01
N GLU A 101 1.22 -4.20 -14.06
CA GLU A 101 1.80 -4.07 -15.40
C GLU A 101 1.48 -2.71 -16.03
N GLN A 102 0.34 -2.10 -15.68
CA GLN A 102 -0.04 -0.74 -16.07
C GLN A 102 0.58 0.34 -15.16
N GLY A 103 1.44 -0.04 -14.20
CA GLY A 103 2.20 0.91 -13.39
C GLY A 103 1.59 1.26 -12.03
N ASP A 104 0.46 0.66 -11.61
CA ASP A 104 -0.11 0.93 -10.29
C ASP A 104 0.83 0.47 -9.17
N ALA A 105 1.34 1.43 -8.39
CA ALA A 105 2.34 1.17 -7.35
C ALA A 105 1.80 0.30 -6.20
N ASP A 106 0.53 0.48 -5.82
CA ASP A 106 -0.11 -0.34 -4.79
C ASP A 106 -0.34 -1.78 -5.26
N ALA A 107 -0.71 -1.97 -6.53
CA ALA A 107 -0.84 -3.30 -7.12
C ALA A 107 0.53 -4.00 -7.24
N GLN A 108 1.58 -3.26 -7.62
CA GLN A 108 2.96 -3.78 -7.63
C GLN A 108 3.39 -4.22 -6.24
N TYR A 109 3.14 -3.43 -5.20
CA TYR A 109 3.40 -3.82 -3.82
C TYR A 109 2.61 -5.08 -3.42
N LYS A 110 1.32 -5.15 -3.75
CA LYS A 110 0.48 -6.33 -3.48
C LYS A 110 1.01 -7.57 -4.20
N LEU A 111 1.37 -7.44 -5.47
CA LEU A 111 1.92 -8.56 -6.25
C LEU A 111 3.25 -9.05 -5.66
N GLY A 112 4.11 -8.14 -5.19
CA GLY A 112 5.30 -8.48 -4.41
C GLY A 112 4.97 -9.32 -3.17
N LEU A 113 3.96 -8.92 -2.38
CA LEU A 113 3.49 -9.69 -1.22
C LEU A 113 2.96 -11.08 -1.60
N PHE A 114 2.28 -11.21 -2.73
CA PHE A 114 1.74 -12.47 -3.18
C PHE A 114 2.86 -13.46 -3.57
N TYR A 115 3.88 -12.99 -4.29
CA TYR A 115 5.07 -13.79 -4.56
C TYR A 115 5.90 -14.10 -3.32
N GLU A 116 6.01 -13.15 -2.36
CA GLU A 116 6.72 -13.37 -1.10
C GLU A 116 6.11 -14.52 -0.30
N ASN A 117 4.77 -14.61 -0.26
CA ASN A 117 4.05 -15.55 0.61
C ASN A 117 3.46 -16.77 -0.15
N GLY A 118 3.49 -16.78 -1.47
CA GLY A 118 2.89 -17.87 -2.26
C GLY A 118 1.36 -17.82 -2.28
N TYR A 119 0.74 -16.63 -2.23
CA TYR A 119 -0.72 -16.50 -2.25
C TYR A 119 -1.23 -16.57 -3.70
N GLY A 120 -1.88 -17.68 -4.08
CA GLY A 120 -2.42 -17.88 -5.43
C GLY A 120 -1.38 -17.94 -6.55
N VAL A 121 -0.09 -17.96 -6.19
CA VAL A 121 1.07 -18.17 -7.06
C VAL A 121 2.13 -18.95 -6.30
N ALA A 122 3.03 -19.64 -7.02
CA ALA A 122 4.20 -20.23 -6.38
C ALA A 122 5.06 -19.14 -5.71
N GLN A 123 5.50 -19.42 -4.47
CA GLN A 123 6.39 -18.50 -3.76
C GLN A 123 7.67 -18.27 -4.58
N ASN A 124 8.03 -17.01 -4.75
CA ASN A 124 9.23 -16.61 -5.50
C ASN A 124 9.75 -15.27 -4.99
N LYS A 125 10.85 -15.32 -4.24
CA LYS A 125 11.43 -14.13 -3.60
C LYS A 125 12.09 -13.19 -4.61
N GLU A 126 12.64 -13.71 -5.69
CA GLU A 126 13.23 -12.92 -6.78
C GLU A 126 12.15 -12.09 -7.49
N GLU A 127 11.01 -12.68 -7.80
CA GLU A 127 9.86 -11.97 -8.37
C GLU A 127 9.29 -10.95 -7.37
N ALA A 128 9.21 -11.30 -6.08
CA ALA A 128 8.78 -10.36 -5.05
C ALA A 128 9.67 -9.10 -5.03
N VAL A 129 11.00 -9.26 -5.06
CA VAL A 129 11.96 -8.13 -5.13
C VAL A 129 11.73 -7.26 -6.36
N LYS A 130 11.51 -7.86 -7.54
CA LYS A 130 11.27 -7.09 -8.77
C LYS A 130 10.04 -6.19 -8.64
N TRP A 131 8.95 -6.73 -8.09
CA TRP A 131 7.71 -5.98 -7.91
C TRP A 131 7.81 -4.94 -6.79
N TYR A 132 8.45 -5.28 -5.66
CA TYR A 132 8.72 -4.31 -4.61
C TYR A 132 9.58 -3.16 -5.10
N ARG A 133 10.61 -3.44 -5.92
CA ARG A 133 11.48 -2.39 -6.49
C ARG A 133 10.68 -1.43 -7.36
N LYS A 134 9.86 -1.91 -8.29
CA LYS A 134 9.01 -1.08 -9.14
C LYS A 134 8.10 -0.17 -8.31
N SER A 135 7.46 -0.72 -7.28
CA SER A 135 6.60 0.02 -6.36
C SER A 135 7.39 1.04 -5.51
N ALA A 136 8.56 0.65 -4.99
CA ALA A 136 9.42 1.48 -4.16
C ALA A 136 10.01 2.68 -4.93
N GLU A 137 10.39 2.49 -6.18
CA GLU A 137 10.87 3.53 -7.09
C GLU A 137 9.80 4.57 -7.40
N GLN A 138 8.53 4.18 -7.37
CA GLN A 138 7.38 5.10 -7.46
C GLN A 138 7.03 5.78 -6.13
N GLY A 139 7.80 5.55 -5.07
CA GLY A 139 7.61 6.20 -3.77
C GLY A 139 6.72 5.46 -2.78
N CYS A 140 6.23 4.25 -3.08
CA CYS A 140 5.43 3.48 -2.12
C CYS A 140 6.25 3.14 -0.86
N ALA A 141 5.96 3.81 0.24
CA ALA A 141 6.72 3.68 1.48
C ALA A 141 6.74 2.25 2.04
N ARG A 142 5.62 1.52 1.91
CA ARG A 142 5.54 0.11 2.33
C ARG A 142 6.45 -0.79 1.49
N ALA A 143 6.52 -0.55 0.18
CA ALA A 143 7.39 -1.28 -0.71
C ALA A 143 8.88 -0.97 -0.43
N GLN A 144 9.21 0.30 -0.13
CA GLN A 144 10.56 0.70 0.27
C GLN A 144 10.99 -0.03 1.56
N CYS A 145 10.13 -0.10 2.57
CA CYS A 145 10.42 -0.84 3.80
C CYS A 145 10.67 -2.33 3.52
N ARG A 146 9.80 -2.97 2.71
CA ARG A 146 9.97 -4.38 2.33
C ARG A 146 11.23 -4.62 1.53
N LEU A 147 11.51 -3.78 0.56
CA LEU A 147 12.74 -3.88 -0.26
C LEU A 147 14.00 -3.75 0.60
N GLY A 148 14.01 -2.83 1.58
CA GLY A 148 15.06 -2.74 2.57
C GLY A 148 15.26 -4.04 3.35
N TRP A 149 14.18 -4.66 3.77
CA TRP A 149 14.22 -5.95 4.48
C TRP A 149 14.79 -7.10 3.61
N PHE A 150 14.41 -7.13 2.32
CA PHE A 150 14.93 -8.12 1.38
C PHE A 150 16.45 -7.96 1.16
N TYR A 151 16.92 -6.71 0.99
CA TYR A 151 18.36 -6.43 0.90
C TYR A 151 19.12 -6.75 2.18
N LYS A 152 18.54 -6.44 3.36
CA LYS A 152 19.18 -6.74 4.66
C LYS A 152 19.42 -8.23 4.83
N ASN A 153 18.50 -9.07 4.38
CA ASN A 153 18.54 -10.51 4.60
C ASN A 153 19.04 -11.33 3.41
N GLY A 154 19.21 -10.72 2.23
CA GLY A 154 19.62 -11.43 1.02
C GLY A 154 18.53 -12.34 0.44
N TYR A 155 17.25 -11.97 0.61
CA TYR A 155 16.15 -12.78 0.09
C TYR A 155 15.81 -12.41 -1.35
N GLY A 156 16.04 -13.33 -2.30
CA GLY A 156 15.80 -13.09 -3.72
C GLY A 156 16.66 -11.97 -4.33
N VAL A 157 17.68 -11.52 -3.61
CA VAL A 157 18.64 -10.50 -4.01
C VAL A 157 19.92 -10.70 -3.20
N THR A 158 21.07 -10.31 -3.75
CA THR A 158 22.33 -10.33 -2.99
C THR A 158 22.21 -9.42 -1.77
N GLN A 159 22.59 -9.94 -0.60
CA GLN A 159 22.57 -9.17 0.64
C GLN A 159 23.42 -7.90 0.50
N ASN A 160 22.81 -6.77 0.88
CA ASN A 160 23.49 -5.47 0.86
C ASN A 160 22.86 -4.57 1.94
N LYS A 161 23.56 -4.44 3.07
CA LYS A 161 23.06 -3.68 4.22
C LYS A 161 23.02 -2.18 4.00
N GLU A 162 23.96 -1.65 3.22
CA GLU A 162 24.02 -0.24 2.85
C GLU A 162 22.82 0.13 1.96
N GLU A 163 22.49 -0.72 1.00
CA GLU A 163 21.32 -0.53 0.15
C GLU A 163 20.01 -0.68 0.96
N ALA A 164 19.97 -1.63 1.92
CA ALA A 164 18.84 -1.76 2.83
C ALA A 164 18.58 -0.48 3.62
N VAL A 165 19.64 0.16 4.17
CA VAL A 165 19.53 1.41 4.92
C VAL A 165 18.99 2.54 4.04
N LYS A 166 19.41 2.63 2.77
CA LYS A 166 18.88 3.65 1.85
C LYS A 166 17.36 3.50 1.67
N TRP A 167 16.88 2.28 1.51
CA TRP A 167 15.45 2.02 1.34
C TRP A 167 14.67 2.22 2.63
N TYR A 168 15.21 1.79 3.78
CA TYR A 168 14.59 2.07 5.08
C TYR A 168 14.49 3.57 5.35
N ARG A 169 15.53 4.35 5.01
CA ARG A 169 15.52 5.81 5.18
C ARG A 169 14.40 6.45 4.37
N LYS A 170 14.26 6.12 3.08
CA LYS A 170 13.17 6.64 2.24
C LYS A 170 11.79 6.33 2.83
N SER A 171 11.59 5.12 3.36
CA SER A 171 10.35 4.73 4.00
C SER A 171 10.12 5.43 5.35
N ALA A 172 11.16 5.55 6.16
CA ALA A 172 11.13 6.20 7.48
C ALA A 172 10.84 7.71 7.38
N GLU A 173 11.39 8.38 6.37
CA GLU A 173 11.13 9.79 6.07
C GLU A 173 9.67 10.03 5.65
N GLN A 174 9.00 9.03 5.08
CA GLN A 174 7.56 9.05 4.80
C GLN A 174 6.69 8.66 6.01
N GLY A 175 7.29 8.46 7.19
CA GLY A 175 6.55 8.24 8.43
C GLY A 175 6.20 6.77 8.73
N VAL A 176 6.75 5.79 8.03
CA VAL A 176 6.47 4.37 8.36
C VAL A 176 7.20 3.98 9.65
N ALA A 177 6.45 3.77 10.74
CA ALA A 177 6.99 3.47 12.07
C ALA A 177 7.95 2.26 12.07
N ALA A 178 7.57 1.16 11.42
CA ALA A 178 8.42 -0.02 11.30
C ALA A 178 9.77 0.26 10.59
N ALA A 179 9.77 1.15 9.59
CA ALA A 179 10.99 1.56 8.91
C ALA A 179 11.84 2.49 9.80
N GLN A 180 11.21 3.37 10.58
CA GLN A 180 11.88 4.25 11.55
C GLN A 180 12.55 3.42 12.65
N TYR A 181 11.82 2.45 13.23
CA TYR A 181 12.40 1.52 14.20
C TYR A 181 13.59 0.76 13.63
N THR A 182 13.43 0.18 12.43
CA THR A 182 14.49 -0.61 11.79
C THR A 182 15.71 0.26 11.46
N LEU A 183 15.51 1.49 10.99
CA LEU A 183 16.59 2.44 10.73
C LEU A 183 17.32 2.83 12.03
N GLY A 184 16.58 3.05 13.12
CA GLY A 184 17.15 3.25 14.46
C GLY A 184 18.03 2.07 14.87
N SER A 185 17.57 0.84 14.66
CA SER A 185 18.35 -0.37 14.92
C SER A 185 19.61 -0.45 14.05
N CYS A 186 19.54 -0.06 12.78
CA CYS A 186 20.72 0.00 11.92
C CYS A 186 21.77 0.99 12.47
N TYR A 187 21.37 2.15 12.93
CA TYR A 187 22.28 3.12 13.56
C TYR A 187 22.79 2.65 14.92
N GLU A 188 21.96 1.95 15.72
CA GLU A 188 22.35 1.41 17.02
C GLU A 188 23.49 0.40 16.89
N CYS A 189 23.46 -0.45 15.84
CA CYS A 189 24.40 -1.54 15.63
C CYS A 189 25.51 -1.22 14.60
N GLY A 190 25.41 -0.13 13.85
CA GLY A 190 26.31 0.13 12.73
C GLY A 190 26.05 -0.78 11.52
N ASP A 191 24.81 -1.19 11.31
CA ASP A 191 24.44 -2.20 10.33
C ASP A 191 24.12 -1.52 8.97
N GLY A 192 25.08 -1.50 8.05
CA GLY A 192 25.00 -0.80 6.77
C GLY A 192 25.07 0.74 6.84
N VAL A 193 25.41 1.26 8.01
CA VAL A 193 25.59 2.69 8.29
C VAL A 193 26.54 2.88 9.45
N ALA A 194 27.24 4.02 9.54
CA ALA A 194 28.09 4.30 10.69
C ALA A 194 27.27 4.29 11.99
N LEU A 195 27.82 3.62 13.04
CA LEU A 195 27.20 3.56 14.35
C LEU A 195 26.95 4.96 14.91
N SER A 196 25.74 5.25 15.34
CA SER A 196 25.36 6.52 15.96
C SER A 196 24.20 6.33 16.95
N LYS A 197 24.49 6.33 18.23
CA LYS A 197 23.45 6.24 19.27
C LYS A 197 22.49 7.43 19.23
N ALA A 198 23.00 8.63 18.92
CA ALA A 198 22.16 9.82 18.79
C ALA A 198 21.15 9.67 17.64
N ALA A 199 21.61 9.27 16.45
CA ALA A 199 20.72 9.04 15.32
C ALA A 199 19.72 7.88 15.60
N ALA A 200 20.16 6.83 16.28
CA ALA A 200 19.28 5.74 16.70
C ALA A 200 18.17 6.25 17.61
N ALA A 201 18.48 7.07 18.62
CA ALA A 201 17.52 7.66 19.53
C ALA A 201 16.47 8.52 18.81
N GLU A 202 16.91 9.34 17.85
CA GLU A 202 16.00 10.17 17.04
C GLU A 202 15.00 9.33 16.25
N TRP A 203 15.46 8.27 15.59
CA TRP A 203 14.58 7.41 14.82
C TRP A 203 13.67 6.55 15.69
N TYR A 204 14.15 6.03 16.83
CA TYR A 204 13.31 5.35 17.80
C TYR A 204 12.23 6.27 18.37
N ARG A 205 12.56 7.55 18.66
CA ARG A 205 11.57 8.53 19.12
C ARG A 205 10.44 8.71 18.11
N LYS A 206 10.77 8.91 16.82
CA LYS A 206 9.76 9.06 15.76
C LYS A 206 8.83 7.84 15.65
N ALA A 207 9.35 6.63 15.80
CA ALA A 207 8.54 5.42 15.80
C ALA A 207 7.71 5.29 17.10
N ALA A 208 8.30 5.59 18.26
CA ALA A 208 7.65 5.54 19.56
C ALA A 208 6.47 6.53 19.65
N ASP A 209 6.61 7.73 19.11
CA ASP A 209 5.55 8.75 19.03
C ASP A 209 4.35 8.28 18.21
N GLN A 210 4.55 7.31 17.30
CA GLN A 210 3.48 6.67 16.55
C GLN A 210 2.90 5.42 17.26
N GLY A 211 3.37 5.12 18.47
CA GLY A 211 2.90 3.97 19.25
C GLY A 211 3.61 2.65 18.97
N ASP A 212 4.75 2.66 18.27
CA ASP A 212 5.55 1.44 18.07
C ASP A 212 6.13 0.98 19.43
N VAL A 213 5.68 -0.18 19.91
CA VAL A 213 5.99 -0.68 21.25
C VAL A 213 7.48 -1.04 21.39
N ASP A 214 8.07 -1.61 20.35
CA ASP A 214 9.50 -1.98 20.38
C ASP A 214 10.37 -0.72 20.41
N ALA A 215 9.97 0.33 19.67
CA ALA A 215 10.66 1.61 19.70
C ALA A 215 10.52 2.31 21.07
N GLN A 216 9.35 2.27 21.70
CA GLN A 216 9.13 2.80 23.05
C GLN A 216 10.03 2.12 24.08
N TYR A 217 10.11 0.80 24.03
CA TYR A 217 11.00 0.02 24.89
C TYR A 217 12.48 0.39 24.66
N LYS A 218 12.91 0.42 23.38
CA LYS A 218 14.28 0.79 23.03
C LYS A 218 14.64 2.21 23.49
N LEU A 219 13.73 3.14 23.28
CA LEU A 219 13.94 4.54 23.71
C LEU A 219 14.06 4.64 25.23
N GLY A 220 13.26 3.88 26.00
CA GLY A 220 13.39 3.78 27.46
C GLY A 220 14.77 3.32 27.89
N LEU A 221 15.30 2.25 27.29
CA LEU A 221 16.66 1.77 27.53
C LEU A 221 17.73 2.81 27.16
N PHE A 222 17.50 3.62 26.13
CA PHE A 222 18.42 4.68 25.70
C PHE A 222 18.48 5.80 26.75
N TYR A 223 17.32 6.20 27.34
CA TYR A 223 17.29 7.16 28.44
C TYR A 223 17.97 6.61 29.70
N GLU A 224 17.70 5.36 30.08
CA GLU A 224 18.30 4.70 31.24
C GLU A 224 19.83 4.67 31.13
N ASN A 225 20.37 4.40 29.95
CA ASN A 225 21.82 4.26 29.72
C ASN A 225 22.50 5.58 29.26
N GLY A 226 21.76 6.66 29.08
CA GLY A 226 22.28 7.93 28.60
C GLY A 226 22.79 7.90 27.15
N TYR A 227 22.24 7.02 26.32
CA TYR A 227 22.70 6.84 24.93
C TYR A 227 22.01 7.84 23.99
N GLY A 228 22.76 8.88 23.56
CA GLY A 228 22.32 9.79 22.51
C GLY A 228 21.08 10.64 22.84
N VAL A 229 20.72 10.72 24.10
CA VAL A 229 19.64 11.55 24.64
C VAL A 229 20.17 12.45 25.76
N ALA A 230 19.74 13.72 25.80
CA ALA A 230 19.98 14.57 26.97
C ALA A 230 19.14 14.04 28.14
N GLN A 231 19.75 13.98 29.32
CA GLN A 231 19.04 13.64 30.57
C GLN A 231 18.07 14.74 30.94
#